data_b809e6052fe3fc65a125a30842712d31
#
_entry.id   b809e6052fe3fc65a125a30842712d31
#
_cell.length_a   1.000
_cell.length_b   1.000
_cell.length_c   1.000
_cell.angle_alpha   90.00
_cell.angle_beta   90.00
_cell.angle_gamma   90.00
#
_symmetry.space_group_name_H-M   'P 1'
#
loop_
_entity.id
_entity.type
_entity.pdbx_description
1 polymer ?
#
loop_
_entity_poly.entity_id
_entity_poly.type
_entity_poly.pdbx_seq_one_letter_code
_entity_poly.pdbx_strand_id
1 'polypeptide(L)'
;MGVIELDSMTRLLLITGASAGIGLSTASRFLRDGYTVVNLSRRPCPLEGVQHLRCDLAQPDFLESIRSNLESMLSQADLVSVIHNASRLSNDTATDTPSDKLRDVLEINIVAPNTLNRFAIPFMKPASSVLFVGSTLSEKAVPSSYTYVTSKHAMIGMMRAFCQDLAGTGIHTACICPGFTDTEMLREHVPADAMAAVRGM
;
A
#
# COMPACT_ATOMS: atom_id res chain seq x y z
N MET A 1 -17.76 -31.80 2.68
CA MET A 1 -16.92 -30.59 2.67
C MET A 1 -16.52 -30.41 1.21
N GLY A 2 -17.26 -29.56 0.46
CA GLY A 2 -17.06 -29.38 -0.98
C GLY A 2 -15.72 -28.70 -1.24
N VAL A 3 -14.97 -29.23 -2.18
CA VAL A 3 -13.79 -28.55 -2.77
C VAL A 3 -14.37 -27.34 -3.49
N ILE A 4 -14.11 -26.15 -2.98
CA ILE A 4 -14.44 -24.89 -3.69
C ILE A 4 -13.50 -24.87 -4.90
N GLU A 5 -14.07 -24.96 -6.10
CA GLU A 5 -13.31 -24.78 -7.35
C GLU A 5 -12.77 -23.34 -7.36
N LEU A 6 -11.48 -23.18 -7.08
CA LEU A 6 -10.78 -21.90 -7.07
C LEU A 6 -10.77 -21.20 -8.45
N ASP A 7 -11.04 -21.95 -9.52
CA ASP A 7 -11.04 -21.45 -10.91
C ASP A 7 -12.24 -20.55 -11.27
N SER A 8 -13.31 -20.57 -10.47
CA SER A 8 -14.51 -19.75 -10.73
C SER A 8 -14.57 -18.45 -9.89
N MET A 9 -13.67 -18.29 -8.91
CA MET A 9 -13.68 -17.13 -7.99
C MET A 9 -13.12 -15.87 -8.64
N THR A 10 -13.90 -14.79 -8.61
CA THR A 10 -13.43 -13.47 -9.02
C THR A 10 -12.51 -12.87 -7.94
N ARG A 11 -11.22 -12.81 -8.24
CA ARG A 11 -10.18 -12.32 -7.34
C ARG A 11 -9.74 -10.91 -7.73
N LEU A 12 -9.81 -9.97 -6.80
CA LEU A 12 -9.49 -8.55 -7.01
C LEU A 12 -8.30 -8.12 -6.14
N LEU A 13 -7.30 -7.51 -6.75
CA LEU A 13 -6.26 -6.77 -6.07
C LEU A 13 -6.49 -5.27 -6.26
N LEU A 14 -6.67 -4.54 -5.17
CA LEU A 14 -6.51 -3.09 -5.11
C LEU A 14 -5.11 -2.78 -4.57
N ILE A 15 -4.27 -2.13 -5.35
CA ILE A 15 -2.92 -1.78 -4.93
C ILE A 15 -2.65 -0.30 -5.14
N THR A 16 -2.12 0.37 -4.12
CA THR A 16 -1.68 1.75 -4.26
C THR A 16 -0.23 1.81 -4.74
N GLY A 17 0.05 2.65 -5.75
CA GLY A 17 1.42 2.92 -6.21
C GLY A 17 2.08 1.76 -6.97
N ALA A 18 1.36 1.08 -7.88
CA ALA A 18 1.90 0.02 -8.70
C ALA A 18 2.59 0.50 -9.99
N SER A 19 2.89 1.79 -10.13
CA SER A 19 3.56 2.33 -11.31
C SER A 19 5.07 2.03 -11.38
N ALA A 20 5.69 1.65 -10.27
CA ALA A 20 7.12 1.34 -10.17
C ALA A 20 7.44 0.46 -8.95
N GLY A 21 8.68 0.01 -8.84
CA GLY A 21 9.27 -0.62 -7.66
C GLY A 21 8.52 -1.85 -7.15
N ILE A 22 8.36 -1.93 -5.82
CA ILE A 22 7.70 -3.06 -5.14
C ILE A 22 6.26 -3.24 -5.65
N GLY A 23 5.51 -2.12 -5.79
CA GLY A 23 4.14 -2.18 -6.26
C GLY A 23 3.99 -2.75 -7.66
N LEU A 24 4.89 -2.39 -8.59
CA LEU A 24 4.93 -2.94 -9.94
C LEU A 24 5.19 -4.44 -9.94
N SER A 25 6.18 -4.89 -9.17
CA SER A 25 6.52 -6.31 -9.06
C SER A 25 5.38 -7.11 -8.43
N THR A 26 4.71 -6.53 -7.43
CA THR A 26 3.54 -7.12 -6.79
C THR A 26 2.37 -7.24 -7.77
N ALA A 27 2.05 -6.18 -8.50
CA ALA A 27 1.00 -6.20 -9.53
C ALA A 27 1.26 -7.28 -10.59
N SER A 28 2.51 -7.39 -11.07
CA SER A 28 2.93 -8.43 -12.00
C SER A 28 2.69 -9.84 -11.45
N ARG A 29 2.99 -10.07 -10.18
CA ARG A 29 2.78 -11.38 -9.55
C ARG A 29 1.30 -11.73 -9.46
N PHE A 30 0.47 -10.81 -8.98
CA PHE A 30 -0.97 -11.03 -8.84
C PHE A 30 -1.69 -11.22 -10.18
N LEU A 31 -1.26 -10.52 -11.25
CA LEU A 31 -1.76 -10.77 -12.60
C LEU A 31 -1.51 -12.22 -13.03
N ARG A 32 -0.29 -12.73 -12.84
CA ARG A 32 0.07 -14.11 -13.17
C ARG A 32 -0.72 -15.14 -12.35
N ASP A 33 -1.09 -14.77 -11.13
CA ASP A 33 -1.90 -15.62 -10.25
C ASP A 33 -3.42 -15.47 -10.54
N GLY A 34 -3.81 -14.78 -11.63
CA GLY A 34 -5.18 -14.68 -12.12
C GLY A 34 -6.07 -13.68 -11.38
N TYR A 35 -5.48 -12.68 -10.73
CA TYR A 35 -6.24 -11.58 -10.15
C TYR A 35 -6.57 -10.51 -11.18
N THR A 36 -7.75 -9.91 -11.08
CA THR A 36 -7.98 -8.57 -11.63
C THR A 36 -7.19 -7.58 -10.79
N VAL A 37 -6.27 -6.84 -11.40
CA VAL A 37 -5.40 -5.91 -10.68
C VAL A 37 -5.79 -4.48 -11.00
N VAL A 38 -6.00 -3.68 -9.97
CA VAL A 38 -6.36 -2.26 -10.04
C VAL A 38 -5.31 -1.42 -9.34
N ASN A 39 -4.63 -0.57 -10.11
CA ASN A 39 -3.63 0.38 -9.60
C ASN A 39 -4.29 1.71 -9.24
N LEU A 40 -4.19 2.10 -7.98
CA LEU A 40 -4.63 3.39 -7.45
C LEU A 40 -3.42 4.32 -7.30
N SER A 41 -3.23 5.24 -8.24
CA SER A 41 -2.07 6.14 -8.23
C SER A 41 -2.21 7.27 -9.25
N ARG A 42 -1.28 8.23 -9.20
CA ARG A 42 -1.20 9.33 -10.16
C ARG A 42 -0.72 8.88 -11.55
N ARG A 43 0.18 7.89 -11.62
CA ARG A 43 0.80 7.36 -12.83
C ARG A 43 0.25 5.96 -13.14
N PRO A 44 -0.04 5.62 -14.41
CA PRO A 44 -0.47 4.27 -14.76
C PRO A 44 0.62 3.23 -14.46
N CYS A 45 0.19 2.00 -14.24
CA CYS A 45 1.08 0.85 -14.23
C CYS A 45 1.48 0.50 -15.68
N PRO A 46 2.76 0.25 -15.97
CA PRO A 46 3.21 -0.08 -17.33
C PRO A 46 2.84 -1.50 -17.78
N LEU A 47 2.29 -2.33 -16.89
CA LEU A 47 1.89 -3.71 -17.24
C LEU A 47 0.54 -3.72 -17.94
N GLU A 48 0.48 -4.43 -19.06
CA GLU A 48 -0.78 -4.76 -19.73
C GLU A 48 -1.69 -5.59 -18.80
N GLY A 49 -3.00 -5.33 -18.85
CA GLY A 49 -3.99 -6.01 -18.02
C GLY A 49 -4.19 -5.38 -16.63
N VAL A 50 -3.36 -4.44 -16.20
CA VAL A 50 -3.61 -3.67 -14.97
C VAL A 50 -4.58 -2.54 -15.26
N GLN A 51 -5.71 -2.54 -14.58
CA GLN A 51 -6.65 -1.42 -14.62
C GLN A 51 -6.10 -0.23 -13.81
N HIS A 52 -6.27 0.97 -14.32
CA HIS A 52 -5.77 2.17 -13.66
C HIS A 52 -6.91 3.11 -13.27
N LEU A 53 -7.05 3.35 -11.99
CA LEU A 53 -7.89 4.41 -11.44
C LEU A 53 -6.99 5.55 -10.96
N ARG A 54 -6.96 6.62 -11.77
CA ARG A 54 -6.11 7.78 -11.46
C ARG A 54 -6.64 8.52 -10.24
N CYS A 55 -5.80 8.60 -9.20
CA CYS A 55 -6.09 9.37 -8.00
C CYS A 55 -4.78 9.90 -7.38
N ASP A 56 -4.89 10.98 -6.61
CA ASP A 56 -3.78 11.49 -5.81
C ASP A 56 -4.10 11.30 -4.32
N LEU A 57 -3.42 10.35 -3.70
CA LEU A 57 -3.59 10.00 -2.29
C LEU A 57 -3.22 11.13 -1.31
N ALA A 58 -2.62 12.22 -1.80
CA ALA A 58 -2.40 13.43 -1.01
C ALA A 58 -3.66 14.30 -0.89
N GLN A 59 -4.70 14.02 -1.70
CA GLN A 59 -5.96 14.77 -1.64
C GLN A 59 -6.93 14.07 -0.68
N PRO A 60 -7.52 14.77 0.29
CA PRO A 60 -8.46 14.17 1.23
C PRO A 60 -9.69 13.52 0.57
N ASP A 61 -10.07 14.01 -0.59
CA ASP A 61 -11.24 13.57 -1.39
C ASP A 61 -10.88 12.64 -2.55
N PHE A 62 -9.65 12.08 -2.58
CA PHE A 62 -9.17 11.25 -3.70
C PHE A 62 -10.13 10.12 -4.07
N LEU A 63 -10.88 9.62 -3.09
CA LEU A 63 -11.80 8.51 -3.28
C LEU A 63 -13.03 8.90 -4.09
N GLU A 64 -13.47 10.16 -4.05
CA GLU A 64 -14.71 10.60 -4.71
C GLU A 64 -14.66 10.39 -6.22
N SER A 65 -13.50 10.68 -6.84
CA SER A 65 -13.32 10.56 -8.30
C SER A 65 -13.32 9.12 -8.82
N ILE A 66 -13.07 8.14 -7.95
CA ILE A 66 -12.94 6.72 -8.31
C ILE A 66 -13.97 5.83 -7.63
N ARG A 67 -14.84 6.40 -6.79
CA ARG A 67 -15.78 5.69 -5.90
C ARG A 67 -16.67 4.70 -6.67
N SER A 68 -17.37 5.16 -7.70
CA SER A 68 -18.33 4.34 -8.44
C SER A 68 -17.66 3.15 -9.14
N ASN A 69 -16.48 3.37 -9.69
CA ASN A 69 -15.70 2.31 -10.33
C ASN A 69 -15.24 1.26 -9.30
N LEU A 70 -14.71 1.71 -8.15
CA LEU A 70 -14.30 0.80 -7.07
C LEU A 70 -15.47 0.01 -6.51
N GLU A 71 -16.62 0.66 -6.28
CA GLU A 71 -17.81 0.01 -5.75
C GLU A 71 -18.30 -1.10 -6.69
N SER A 72 -18.34 -0.81 -7.99
CA SER A 72 -18.69 -1.81 -9.00
C SER A 72 -17.75 -3.02 -9.00
N MET A 73 -16.44 -2.79 -8.90
CA MET A 73 -15.44 -3.87 -8.88
C MET A 73 -15.49 -4.69 -7.59
N LEU A 74 -15.58 -4.01 -6.43
CA LEU A 74 -15.62 -4.64 -5.13
C LEU A 74 -16.87 -5.51 -4.94
N SER A 75 -18.03 -5.02 -5.40
CA SER A 75 -19.30 -5.76 -5.27
C SER A 75 -19.35 -7.06 -6.08
N GLN A 76 -18.53 -7.16 -7.14
CA GLN A 76 -18.44 -8.34 -8.00
C GLN A 76 -17.35 -9.33 -7.57
N ALA A 77 -16.48 -8.92 -6.64
CA ALA A 77 -15.35 -9.75 -6.21
C ALA A 77 -15.75 -10.79 -5.15
N ASP A 78 -15.24 -11.99 -5.29
CA ASP A 78 -15.37 -13.05 -4.27
C ASP A 78 -14.22 -12.99 -3.25
N LEU A 79 -13.06 -12.54 -3.70
CA LEU A 79 -11.87 -12.37 -2.87
C LEU A 79 -11.22 -11.03 -3.17
N VAL A 80 -11.00 -10.22 -2.14
CA VAL A 80 -10.38 -8.91 -2.25
C VAL A 80 -9.06 -8.87 -1.48
N SER A 81 -8.00 -8.44 -2.15
CA SER A 81 -6.73 -8.07 -1.50
C SER A 81 -6.51 -6.57 -1.66
N VAL A 82 -6.34 -5.86 -0.56
CA VAL A 82 -5.97 -4.43 -0.55
C VAL A 82 -4.51 -4.34 -0.13
N ILE A 83 -3.66 -3.71 -0.96
CA ILE A 83 -2.24 -3.52 -0.66
C ILE A 83 -1.90 -2.04 -0.62
N HIS A 84 -1.58 -1.54 0.56
CA HIS A 84 -1.09 -0.18 0.79
C HIS A 84 0.42 -0.14 0.56
N ASN A 85 0.83 0.12 -0.70
CA ASN A 85 2.23 0.18 -1.10
C ASN A 85 2.71 1.62 -1.35
N ALA A 86 1.84 2.52 -1.82
CA ALA A 86 2.21 3.91 -2.02
C ALA A 86 2.69 4.55 -0.72
N SER A 87 3.79 5.27 -0.80
CA SER A 87 4.39 5.94 0.35
C SER A 87 5.14 7.18 -0.09
N ARG A 88 5.23 8.17 0.80
CA ARG A 88 6.11 9.33 0.66
C ARG A 88 7.26 9.16 1.65
N LEU A 89 8.48 9.25 1.14
CA LEU A 89 9.72 9.38 1.91
C LEU A 89 10.17 10.84 1.82
N SER A 90 10.68 11.39 2.91
CA SER A 90 11.28 12.71 2.96
C SER A 90 12.58 12.65 3.75
N ASN A 91 13.57 13.42 3.31
CA ASN A 91 14.77 13.69 4.09
C ASN A 91 14.49 14.89 4.99
N ASP A 92 14.35 14.64 6.30
CA ASP A 92 13.95 15.65 7.28
C ASP A 92 14.35 15.25 8.71
N THR A 93 14.37 16.25 9.62
CA THR A 93 14.79 16.06 11.00
C THR A 93 13.70 16.51 11.98
N ALA A 94 13.76 16.05 13.22
CA ALA A 94 12.80 16.44 14.25
C ALA A 94 12.84 17.95 14.59
N THR A 95 13.98 18.61 14.34
CA THR A 95 14.19 20.02 14.67
C THR A 95 13.73 20.97 13.57
N ASP A 96 13.73 20.51 12.30
CA ASP A 96 13.55 21.41 11.15
C ASP A 96 12.31 21.07 10.31
N THR A 97 11.53 20.05 10.72
CA THR A 97 10.35 19.63 9.95
C THR A 97 9.14 20.52 10.31
N PRO A 98 8.62 21.30 9.35
CA PRO A 98 7.37 22.02 9.54
C PRO A 98 6.19 21.05 9.72
N SER A 99 5.18 21.48 10.49
CA SER A 99 4.02 20.64 10.80
C SER A 99 3.19 20.26 9.56
N ASP A 100 3.15 21.10 8.53
CA ASP A 100 2.49 20.81 7.26
C ASP A 100 3.18 19.68 6.51
N LYS A 101 4.51 19.66 6.45
CA LYS A 101 5.28 18.56 5.86
C LYS A 101 5.01 17.22 6.56
N LEU A 102 4.91 17.22 7.90
CA LEU A 102 4.52 16.02 8.64
C LEU A 102 3.10 15.56 8.27
N ARG A 103 2.14 16.51 8.19
CA ARG A 103 0.77 16.21 7.76
C ARG A 103 0.73 15.60 6.36
N ASP A 104 1.49 16.15 5.41
CA ASP A 104 1.56 15.66 4.03
C ASP A 104 2.05 14.20 3.93
N VAL A 105 3.06 13.84 4.75
CA VAL A 105 3.55 12.46 4.80
C VAL A 105 2.52 11.55 5.44
N LEU A 106 1.90 11.96 6.54
CA LEU A 106 0.87 11.19 7.22
C LEU A 106 -0.40 11.05 6.36
N GLU A 107 -0.74 12.04 5.55
CA GLU A 107 -1.89 11.96 4.63
C GLU A 107 -1.74 10.77 3.70
N ILE A 108 -0.61 10.67 3.00
CA ILE A 108 -0.37 9.59 2.04
C ILE A 108 -0.15 8.25 2.74
N ASN A 109 0.66 8.23 3.82
CA ASN A 109 1.13 6.97 4.39
C ASN A 109 0.15 6.36 5.40
N ILE A 110 -0.78 7.15 5.97
CA ILE A 110 -1.68 6.74 7.05
C ILE A 110 -3.15 7.06 6.73
N VAL A 111 -3.47 8.32 6.42
CA VAL A 111 -4.87 8.74 6.27
C VAL A 111 -5.50 8.14 5.01
N ALA A 112 -4.80 8.17 3.88
CA ALA A 112 -5.29 7.56 2.64
C ALA A 112 -5.51 6.04 2.77
N PRO A 113 -4.60 5.23 3.36
CA PRO A 113 -4.88 3.84 3.72
C PRO A 113 -6.14 3.66 4.56
N ASN A 114 -6.33 4.47 5.60
CA ASN A 114 -7.53 4.41 6.43
C ASN A 114 -8.80 4.70 5.61
N THR A 115 -8.77 5.73 4.77
CA THR A 115 -9.91 6.11 3.91
C THR A 115 -10.28 4.98 2.95
N LEU A 116 -9.29 4.36 2.29
CA LEU A 116 -9.51 3.24 1.39
C LEU A 116 -10.03 2.01 2.12
N ASN A 117 -9.51 1.69 3.31
CA ASN A 117 -9.96 0.56 4.11
C ASN A 117 -11.41 0.72 4.56
N ARG A 118 -11.78 1.89 5.07
CA ARG A 118 -13.18 2.18 5.45
C ARG A 118 -14.16 1.97 4.30
N PHE A 119 -13.72 2.25 3.09
CA PHE A 119 -14.52 2.04 1.89
C PHE A 119 -14.57 0.56 1.46
N ALA A 120 -13.43 -0.12 1.43
CA ALA A 120 -13.31 -1.46 0.87
C ALA A 120 -13.82 -2.57 1.79
N ILE A 121 -13.57 -2.47 3.12
CA ILE A 121 -13.88 -3.53 4.09
C ILE A 121 -15.34 -4.00 4.05
N PRO A 122 -16.37 -3.14 3.90
CA PRO A 122 -17.76 -3.61 3.81
C PRO A 122 -18.06 -4.57 2.65
N PHE A 123 -17.21 -4.61 1.62
CA PHE A 123 -17.35 -5.52 0.48
C PHE A 123 -16.49 -6.78 0.62
N MET A 124 -15.60 -6.82 1.60
CA MET A 124 -14.65 -7.93 1.76
C MET A 124 -15.32 -9.15 2.40
N LYS A 125 -15.13 -10.31 1.80
CA LYS A 125 -15.59 -11.60 2.30
C LYS A 125 -14.48 -12.31 3.09
N PRO A 126 -14.77 -13.37 3.87
CA PRO A 126 -13.75 -14.21 4.50
C PRO A 126 -12.68 -14.65 3.49
N ALA A 127 -11.44 -14.79 3.94
CA ALA A 127 -10.22 -15.02 3.17
C ALA A 127 -9.68 -13.79 2.40
N SER A 128 -10.40 -12.66 2.37
CA SER A 128 -9.86 -11.38 1.89
C SER A 128 -8.71 -10.89 2.77
N SER A 129 -7.91 -9.94 2.27
CA SER A 129 -6.75 -9.44 3.02
C SER A 129 -6.50 -7.95 2.86
N VAL A 130 -5.99 -7.32 3.93
CA VAL A 130 -5.46 -5.96 3.93
C VAL A 130 -3.98 -6.02 4.30
N LEU A 131 -3.10 -5.65 3.37
CA LEU A 131 -1.66 -5.71 3.52
C LEU A 131 -1.04 -4.32 3.47
N PHE A 132 -0.08 -4.09 4.34
CA PHE A 132 0.66 -2.84 4.40
C PHE A 132 2.13 -3.08 4.03
N VAL A 133 2.67 -2.23 3.17
CA VAL A 133 4.10 -2.21 2.88
C VAL A 133 4.76 -1.21 3.84
N GLY A 134 5.24 -1.76 4.95
CA GLY A 134 6.02 -1.05 5.96
C GLY A 134 7.46 -0.79 5.52
N SER A 135 8.37 -0.92 6.46
CA SER A 135 9.82 -0.79 6.27
C SER A 135 10.52 -1.41 7.48
N THR A 136 11.79 -1.76 7.37
CA THR A 136 12.62 -1.97 8.58
C THR A 136 12.59 -0.73 9.50
N LEU A 137 12.31 0.45 8.94
CA LEU A 137 12.09 1.70 9.69
C LEU A 137 10.71 1.79 10.35
N SER A 138 9.92 0.73 10.32
CA SER A 138 8.73 0.58 11.18
C SER A 138 9.07 0.17 12.62
N GLU A 139 10.32 -0.29 12.86
CA GLU A 139 10.82 -0.75 14.17
C GLU A 139 12.15 -0.10 14.54
N LYS A 140 12.79 0.57 13.57
CA LYS A 140 14.10 1.23 13.75
C LYS A 140 14.00 2.69 13.30
N ALA A 141 15.02 3.47 13.61
CA ALA A 141 15.16 4.84 13.14
C ALA A 141 16.56 5.06 12.53
N VAL A 142 16.61 5.95 11.55
CA VAL A 142 17.86 6.46 10.98
C VAL A 142 17.81 7.99 10.93
N PRO A 143 18.96 8.67 10.97
CA PRO A 143 18.99 10.12 10.83
C PRO A 143 18.30 10.62 9.56
N SER A 144 17.83 11.84 9.58
CA SER A 144 17.22 12.54 8.42
C SER A 144 16.01 11.84 7.80
N SER A 145 15.22 11.13 8.60
CA SER A 145 14.02 10.39 8.14
C SER A 145 12.85 10.52 9.12
N TYR A 146 12.74 11.65 9.79
CA TYR A 146 11.83 11.83 10.93
C TYR A 146 10.36 11.56 10.57
N THR A 147 9.83 12.21 9.53
CA THR A 147 8.41 12.04 9.14
C THR A 147 8.14 10.64 8.61
N TYR A 148 9.08 10.07 7.85
CA TYR A 148 8.94 8.72 7.31
C TYR A 148 8.94 7.67 8.42
N VAL A 149 9.93 7.69 9.32
CA VAL A 149 10.00 6.79 10.49
C VAL A 149 8.73 6.89 11.33
N THR A 150 8.27 8.11 11.62
CA THR A 150 7.01 8.34 12.35
C THR A 150 5.84 7.65 11.66
N SER A 151 5.70 7.84 10.34
CA SER A 151 4.59 7.24 9.58
C SER A 151 4.67 5.71 9.53
N LYS A 152 5.88 5.15 9.40
CA LYS A 152 6.07 3.69 9.32
C LYS A 152 5.83 3.00 10.67
N HIS A 153 6.18 3.62 11.79
CA HIS A 153 5.78 3.14 13.12
C HIS A 153 4.26 3.23 13.33
N ALA A 154 3.62 4.33 12.90
CA ALA A 154 2.18 4.48 12.96
C ALA A 154 1.45 3.41 12.12
N MET A 155 2.01 3.02 10.97
CA MET A 155 1.45 1.97 10.10
C MET A 155 1.40 0.60 10.81
N ILE A 156 2.41 0.24 11.60
CA ILE A 156 2.38 -1.00 12.41
C ILE A 156 1.27 -0.92 13.46
N GLY A 157 1.12 0.22 14.13
CA GLY A 157 0.01 0.45 15.06
C GLY A 157 -1.35 0.28 14.40
N MET A 158 -1.53 0.90 13.24
CA MET A 158 -2.74 0.77 12.43
C MET A 158 -3.02 -0.71 12.07
N MET A 159 -2.04 -1.42 11.53
CA MET A 159 -2.20 -2.84 11.17
C MET A 159 -2.60 -3.70 12.37
N ARG A 160 -1.97 -3.48 13.52
CA ARG A 160 -2.29 -4.22 14.75
C ARG A 160 -3.72 -3.94 15.25
N ALA A 161 -4.17 -2.68 15.20
CA ALA A 161 -5.54 -2.32 15.53
C ALA A 161 -6.54 -2.99 14.57
N PHE A 162 -6.29 -2.91 13.26
CA PHE A 162 -7.08 -3.62 12.25
C PHE A 162 -7.18 -5.12 12.50
N CYS A 163 -6.08 -5.75 12.90
CA CYS A 163 -6.07 -7.20 13.23
C CYS A 163 -7.02 -7.52 14.36
N GLN A 164 -7.11 -6.67 15.38
CA GLN A 164 -8.05 -6.85 16.50
C GLN A 164 -9.50 -6.59 16.10
N ASP A 165 -9.74 -5.49 15.39
CA ASP A 165 -11.07 -5.06 14.96
C ASP A 165 -11.72 -6.06 13.97
N LEU A 166 -10.90 -6.72 13.13
CA LEU A 166 -11.36 -7.71 12.16
C LEU A 166 -11.29 -9.15 12.66
N ALA A 167 -10.97 -9.37 13.95
CA ALA A 167 -10.92 -10.70 14.52
C ALA A 167 -12.29 -11.42 14.37
N GLY A 168 -12.27 -12.67 13.89
CA GLY A 168 -13.47 -13.47 13.66
C GLY A 168 -14.19 -13.22 12.33
N THR A 169 -13.81 -12.19 11.55
CA THR A 169 -14.41 -11.91 10.22
C THR A 169 -13.86 -12.81 9.11
N GLY A 170 -12.70 -13.44 9.33
CA GLY A 170 -11.96 -14.19 8.31
C GLY A 170 -11.17 -13.28 7.35
N ILE A 171 -11.11 -11.97 7.60
CA ILE A 171 -10.26 -11.03 6.84
C ILE A 171 -8.88 -10.98 7.50
N HIS A 172 -7.83 -11.19 6.71
CA HIS A 172 -6.45 -11.24 7.18
C HIS A 172 -5.78 -9.88 7.08
N THR A 173 -4.92 -9.54 8.04
CA THR A 173 -4.10 -8.34 7.99
C THR A 173 -2.63 -8.68 8.24
N ALA A 174 -1.73 -8.00 7.51
CA ALA A 174 -0.29 -8.13 7.73
C ALA A 174 0.44 -6.85 7.31
N CYS A 175 1.64 -6.66 7.84
CA CYS A 175 2.58 -5.64 7.40
C CYS A 175 3.88 -6.33 6.98
N ILE A 176 4.30 -6.08 5.74
CA ILE A 176 5.60 -6.53 5.23
C ILE A 176 6.58 -5.37 5.43
N CYS A 177 7.70 -5.62 6.09
CA CYS A 177 8.69 -4.61 6.41
C CYS A 177 10.00 -4.81 5.61
N PRO A 178 10.04 -4.41 4.33
CA PRO A 178 11.24 -4.55 3.51
C PRO A 178 12.40 -3.74 4.10
N GLY A 179 13.63 -4.27 3.90
CA GLY A 179 14.85 -3.49 4.02
C GLY A 179 15.10 -2.65 2.78
N PHE A 180 16.38 -2.36 2.52
CA PHE A 180 16.76 -1.67 1.29
C PHE A 180 16.37 -2.50 0.07
N THR A 181 15.53 -1.90 -0.77
CA THR A 181 15.08 -2.50 -2.02
C THR A 181 15.42 -1.53 -3.15
N ASP A 182 16.13 -1.99 -4.18
CA ASP A 182 16.56 -1.16 -5.30
C ASP A 182 15.36 -0.68 -6.13
N THR A 183 14.80 0.45 -5.73
CA THR A 183 13.63 1.10 -6.33
C THR A 183 13.95 2.54 -6.72
N GLU A 184 13.10 3.15 -7.56
CA GLU A 184 13.17 4.57 -7.90
C GLU A 184 13.22 5.44 -6.63
N MET A 185 12.33 5.18 -5.66
CA MET A 185 12.29 5.88 -4.38
C MET A 185 13.63 5.81 -3.62
N LEU A 186 14.28 4.64 -3.56
CA LEU A 186 15.56 4.51 -2.87
C LEU A 186 16.64 5.33 -3.59
N ARG A 187 16.69 5.27 -4.91
CA ARG A 187 17.70 5.99 -5.72
C ARG A 187 17.57 7.51 -5.64
N GLU A 188 16.35 8.03 -5.42
CA GLU A 188 16.10 9.46 -5.23
C GLU A 188 16.58 9.97 -3.86
N HIS A 189 16.64 9.11 -2.84
CA HIS A 189 16.89 9.52 -1.46
C HIS A 189 18.25 9.07 -0.91
N VAL A 190 18.91 8.12 -1.55
CA VAL A 190 20.22 7.62 -1.15
C VAL A 190 21.28 8.09 -2.15
N PRO A 191 22.33 8.78 -1.71
CA PRO A 191 23.44 9.21 -2.58
C PRO A 191 24.07 8.03 -3.32
N ALA A 192 24.55 8.27 -4.55
CA ALA A 192 25.06 7.23 -5.43
C ALA A 192 26.27 6.46 -4.83
N ASP A 193 27.11 7.16 -4.08
CA ASP A 193 28.26 6.59 -3.36
C ASP A 193 27.84 5.67 -2.20
N ALA A 194 26.72 5.98 -1.52
CA ALA A 194 26.16 5.14 -0.46
C ALA A 194 25.41 3.90 -1.01
N MET A 195 24.93 3.95 -2.26
CA MET A 195 24.22 2.82 -2.89
C MET A 195 25.07 1.55 -3.01
N ALA A 196 26.40 1.67 -3.14
CA ALA A 196 27.29 0.51 -3.19
C ALA A 196 27.32 -0.24 -1.84
N ALA A 197 27.32 0.49 -0.74
CA ALA A 197 27.27 -0.09 0.61
C ALA A 197 25.89 -0.74 0.88
N VAL A 198 24.81 -0.13 0.42
CA VAL A 198 23.43 -0.64 0.54
C VAL A 198 23.24 -1.96 -0.22
N ARG A 199 23.87 -2.14 -1.38
CA ARG A 199 23.80 -3.38 -2.17
C ARG A 199 24.59 -4.54 -1.56
N GLY A 200 25.49 -4.27 -0.63
CA GLY A 200 26.29 -5.28 0.08
C GLY A 200 25.69 -5.74 1.42
N MET A 201 24.55 -5.16 1.82
CA MET A 201 23.78 -5.54 3.01
C MET A 201 22.63 -6.49 2.64
#